data_a4bef3b90e3d594538606322ad931e35
#
_entry.id   a4bef3b90e3d594538606322ad931e35
#
_cell.length_a   1.000
_cell.length_b   1.000
_cell.length_c   1.000
_cell.angle_alpha   90.00
_cell.angle_beta   90.00
_cell.angle_gamma   90.00
#
_symmetry.space_group_name_H-M   'P 1'
#
loop_
_entity.id
_entity.type
_entity.pdbx_description
1 polymer ?
#
loop_
_entity_poly.entity_id
_entity_poly.type
_entity_poly.pdbx_seq_one_letter_code
_entity_poly.pdbx_strand_id
1 'polypeptide(L)'
;KNIKIFFQNKIPVINLNKNDELHIKRITQEALINVKKHSQANIVRVLLMSYETGKYSLIIEDDGIGIAKSCFIGHDNEDTGEHVGLGIMRDRAHQIGGHLEIESEPGEGVRVILSFNEKDY
;
A
#
# COMPACT_ATOMS: atom_id res chain seq x y z
N LYS A 1 -17.30 4.44 -12.33
CA LYS A 1 -16.23 3.86 -13.11
C LYS A 1 -15.81 2.52 -12.54
N ASN A 2 -15.73 1.51 -13.38
CA ASN A 2 -15.31 0.19 -12.95
C ASN A 2 -13.80 0.06 -13.02
N ILE A 3 -13.20 -0.31 -11.91
CA ILE A 3 -11.77 -0.55 -11.83
C ILE A 3 -11.57 -2.06 -11.76
N LYS A 4 -10.70 -2.59 -12.62
CA LYS A 4 -10.35 -4.01 -12.57
C LYS A 4 -9.24 -4.22 -11.57
N ILE A 5 -9.43 -5.15 -10.67
CA ILE A 5 -8.43 -5.47 -9.64
C ILE A 5 -7.88 -6.86 -9.91
N PHE A 6 -6.57 -6.94 -10.06
CA PHE A 6 -5.86 -8.19 -10.22
C PHE A 6 -5.11 -8.49 -8.94
N PHE A 7 -5.39 -9.64 -8.36
CA PHE A 7 -4.71 -10.05 -7.14
C PHE A 7 -3.83 -11.25 -7.41
N GLN A 8 -2.58 -11.18 -7.02
CA GLN A 8 -1.64 -12.27 -7.20
C GLN A 8 -0.92 -12.52 -5.89
N ASN A 9 -1.07 -13.74 -5.36
CA ASN A 9 -0.41 -14.16 -4.14
C ASN A 9 0.53 -15.31 -4.48
N LYS A 10 1.83 -15.06 -4.36
CA LYS A 10 2.86 -16.05 -4.65
C LYS A 10 3.36 -16.78 -3.41
N ILE A 11 2.73 -16.53 -2.28
CA ILE A 11 3.17 -17.08 -1.01
C ILE A 11 2.07 -17.95 -0.44
N PRO A 12 2.34 -19.25 -0.21
CA PRO A 12 1.29 -20.14 0.30
C PRO A 12 0.89 -19.84 1.74
N VAL A 13 1.82 -19.49 2.61
CA VAL A 13 1.54 -19.23 4.01
C VAL A 13 2.52 -18.18 4.55
N ILE A 14 2.00 -17.26 5.36
CA ILE A 14 2.81 -16.29 6.09
C ILE A 14 2.40 -16.38 7.56
N ASN A 15 3.38 -16.49 8.45
CA ASN A 15 3.10 -16.47 9.88
C ASN A 15 3.01 -15.04 10.39
N LEU A 16 1.80 -14.62 10.70
CA LEU A 16 1.53 -13.30 11.23
C LEU A 16 0.53 -13.44 12.36
N ASN A 17 0.66 -12.61 13.39
CA ASN A 17 -0.39 -12.55 14.40
C ASN A 17 -1.57 -11.75 13.86
N LYS A 18 -2.69 -11.82 14.56
CA LYS A 18 -3.92 -11.14 14.12
C LYS A 18 -3.77 -9.63 14.08
N ASN A 19 -2.96 -9.07 14.96
CA ASN A 19 -2.72 -7.64 15.00
C ASN A 19 -1.99 -7.17 13.74
N ASP A 20 -0.94 -7.91 13.35
CA ASP A 20 -0.20 -7.57 12.14
C ASP A 20 -1.06 -7.75 10.89
N GLU A 21 -1.86 -8.82 10.84
CA GLU A 21 -2.80 -9.01 9.75
C GLU A 21 -3.76 -7.84 9.61
N LEU A 22 -4.26 -7.34 10.73
CA LEU A 22 -5.18 -6.21 10.72
C LEU A 22 -4.53 -4.96 10.15
N HIS A 23 -3.30 -4.68 10.56
CA HIS A 23 -2.58 -3.51 10.05
C HIS A 23 -2.33 -3.62 8.55
N ILE A 24 -1.92 -4.80 8.07
CA ILE A 24 -1.69 -5.01 6.64
C ILE A 24 -3.00 -4.86 5.87
N LYS A 25 -4.08 -5.40 6.39
CA LYS A 25 -5.39 -5.26 5.77
C LYS A 25 -5.81 -3.80 5.66
N ARG A 26 -5.59 -3.01 6.71
CA ARG A 26 -5.95 -1.60 6.71
C ARG A 26 -5.11 -0.79 5.73
N ILE A 27 -3.82 -1.12 5.63
CA ILE A 27 -2.95 -0.48 4.64
C ILE A 27 -3.49 -0.76 3.23
N THR A 28 -3.84 -2.02 2.95
CA THR A 28 -4.39 -2.40 1.66
C THR A 28 -5.68 -1.65 1.37
N GLN A 29 -6.58 -1.57 2.35
CA GLN A 29 -7.84 -0.85 2.19
C GLN A 29 -7.61 0.62 1.88
N GLU A 30 -6.70 1.27 2.60
CA GLU A 30 -6.41 2.68 2.36
C GLU A 30 -5.81 2.91 0.98
N ALA A 31 -4.91 2.04 0.55
CA ALA A 31 -4.33 2.15 -0.78
C ALA A 31 -5.41 2.02 -1.86
N LEU A 32 -6.31 1.07 -1.70
CA LEU A 32 -7.39 0.88 -2.68
C LEU A 32 -8.40 2.02 -2.66
N ILE A 33 -8.68 2.60 -1.50
CA ILE A 33 -9.53 3.78 -1.41
C ILE A 33 -8.89 4.96 -2.14
N ASN A 34 -7.58 5.13 -1.99
CA ASN A 34 -6.86 6.20 -2.69
C ASN A 34 -6.92 6.02 -4.20
N VAL A 35 -6.78 4.80 -4.68
CA VAL A 35 -6.94 4.51 -6.10
C VAL A 35 -8.33 4.93 -6.58
N LYS A 36 -9.35 4.53 -5.86
CA LYS A 36 -10.73 4.81 -6.24
C LYS A 36 -11.01 6.31 -6.26
N LYS A 37 -10.49 7.05 -5.29
CA LYS A 37 -10.80 8.47 -5.15
C LYS A 37 -9.98 9.38 -6.03
N HIS A 38 -8.72 9.04 -6.26
CA HIS A 38 -7.75 10.01 -6.77
C HIS A 38 -7.04 9.61 -8.04
N SER A 39 -6.94 8.33 -8.35
CA SER A 39 -6.04 7.91 -9.41
C SER A 39 -6.60 7.96 -10.82
N GLN A 40 -7.91 7.88 -10.96
CA GLN A 40 -8.56 7.69 -12.27
C GLN A 40 -8.04 6.44 -12.99
N ALA A 41 -7.61 5.46 -12.23
CA ALA A 41 -7.06 4.23 -12.79
C ALA A 41 -8.13 3.34 -13.39
N ASN A 42 -7.74 2.52 -14.35
CA ASN A 42 -8.57 1.46 -14.89
C ASN A 42 -8.20 0.11 -14.29
N ILE A 43 -6.96 -0.06 -13.90
CA ILE A 43 -6.41 -1.32 -13.42
C ILE A 43 -5.63 -1.08 -12.14
N VAL A 44 -5.83 -1.96 -11.17
CA VAL A 44 -5.05 -2.02 -9.95
C VAL A 44 -4.50 -3.43 -9.82
N ARG A 45 -3.25 -3.56 -9.46
CA ARG A 45 -2.63 -4.85 -9.18
C ARG A 45 -2.21 -4.90 -7.73
N VAL A 46 -2.57 -5.99 -7.06
CA VAL A 46 -2.16 -6.25 -5.69
C VAL A 46 -1.32 -7.53 -5.74
N LEU A 47 -0.06 -7.40 -5.40
CA LEU A 47 0.89 -8.50 -5.49
C LEU A 47 1.55 -8.74 -4.12
N LEU A 48 1.47 -9.97 -3.65
CA LEU A 48 2.16 -10.39 -2.44
C LEU A 48 3.25 -11.36 -2.83
N MET A 49 4.49 -11.03 -2.46
CA MET A 49 5.64 -11.84 -2.87
C MET A 49 6.70 -11.88 -1.78
N SER A 50 7.55 -12.91 -1.85
CA SER A 50 8.72 -13.03 -0.99
C SER A 50 9.95 -12.65 -1.80
N TYR A 51 10.77 -11.75 -1.27
CA TYR A 51 12.02 -11.40 -1.92
C TYR A 51 13.23 -12.01 -1.23
N GLU A 52 13.00 -12.58 -0.05
CA GLU A 52 14.02 -13.28 0.72
C GLU A 52 13.30 -14.11 1.76
N THR A 53 13.91 -15.18 2.24
CA THR A 53 13.27 -16.05 3.22
C THR A 53 12.82 -15.26 4.46
N GLY A 54 11.53 -15.34 4.78
CA GLY A 54 10.94 -14.62 5.90
C GLY A 54 10.70 -13.14 5.65
N LYS A 55 10.98 -12.66 4.44
CA LYS A 55 10.79 -11.24 4.10
C LYS A 55 9.85 -11.12 2.92
N TYR A 56 8.86 -10.25 3.06
CA TYR A 56 7.75 -10.15 2.11
C TYR A 56 7.52 -8.72 1.66
N SER A 57 6.97 -8.58 0.48
CA SER A 57 6.49 -7.31 -0.03
C SER A 57 5.06 -7.44 -0.48
N LEU A 58 4.25 -6.48 -0.08
CA LEU A 58 2.91 -6.29 -0.60
C LEU A 58 2.95 -5.06 -1.48
N ILE A 59 2.63 -5.21 -2.75
CA ILE A 59 2.71 -4.13 -3.72
C ILE A 59 1.31 -3.87 -4.25
N ILE A 60 0.88 -2.62 -4.18
CA ILE A 60 -0.40 -2.19 -4.72
C ILE A 60 -0.09 -1.10 -5.74
N GLU A 61 -0.31 -1.39 -7.01
CA GLU A 61 -0.01 -0.43 -8.05
C GLU A 61 -1.20 -0.19 -8.98
N ASP A 62 -1.34 1.05 -9.41
CA ASP A 62 -2.38 1.41 -10.34
C ASP A 62 -1.79 2.07 -11.59
N ASP A 63 -2.61 2.17 -12.64
CA ASP A 63 -2.24 2.78 -13.89
C ASP A 63 -2.85 4.17 -14.06
N GLY A 64 -3.12 4.84 -12.96
CA GLY A 64 -3.79 6.14 -12.99
C GLY A 64 -2.88 7.33 -13.26
N ILE A 65 -3.35 8.48 -12.82
CA ILE A 65 -2.66 9.75 -13.11
C ILE A 65 -1.46 10.04 -12.21
N GLY A 66 -1.28 9.22 -11.18
CA GLY A 66 -0.24 9.46 -10.20
C GLY A 66 -0.67 10.48 -9.15
N ILE A 67 0.19 10.70 -8.18
CA ILE A 67 -0.01 11.67 -7.12
C ILE A 67 1.18 12.61 -7.12
N ALA A 68 0.93 13.89 -6.96
CA ALA A 68 2.03 14.86 -6.84
C ALA A 68 2.89 14.53 -5.63
N LYS A 69 4.20 14.69 -5.75
CA LYS A 69 5.14 14.36 -4.67
C LYS A 69 4.81 15.05 -3.36
N SER A 70 4.28 16.25 -3.42
CA SER A 70 3.88 16.97 -2.23
C SER A 70 2.86 16.24 -1.39
N CYS A 71 2.13 15.29 -1.99
CA CYS A 71 1.12 14.53 -1.28
C CYS A 71 1.70 13.46 -0.37
N PHE A 72 2.95 13.05 -0.59
CA PHE A 72 3.53 12.03 0.27
C PHE A 72 4.68 12.51 1.13
N ILE A 73 5.04 13.76 1.06
CA ILE A 73 6.14 14.28 1.87
C ILE A 73 5.65 14.61 3.27
N GLY A 74 5.09 13.64 3.93
CA GLY A 74 4.85 13.70 5.35
C GLY A 74 4.06 14.87 5.89
N HIS A 75 3.50 15.65 5.04
CA HIS A 75 2.65 16.72 5.50
C HIS A 75 1.24 16.21 5.49
N ASP A 76 0.86 15.73 6.62
CA ASP A 76 -0.54 15.54 6.86
C ASP A 76 -1.16 16.90 6.82
N ASN A 77 -1.55 17.29 5.65
CA ASN A 77 -2.35 18.48 5.56
C ASN A 77 -3.72 18.10 6.04
N GLU A 78 -3.90 18.34 7.28
CA GLU A 78 -5.17 18.16 7.91
C GLU A 78 -6.28 18.86 7.17
N ASP A 79 -5.93 19.80 6.35
CA ASP A 79 -6.90 20.62 5.66
C ASP A 79 -7.66 19.90 4.57
N THR A 80 -7.06 18.90 3.94
CA THR A 80 -7.69 18.31 2.78
C THR A 80 -8.20 16.90 2.98
N GLY A 81 -7.74 16.20 3.96
CA GLY A 81 -8.11 14.78 4.13
C GLY A 81 -7.58 13.88 3.03
N GLU A 82 -7.05 14.44 1.95
CA GLU A 82 -6.55 13.64 0.84
C GLU A 82 -5.24 12.94 1.16
N HIS A 83 -4.48 13.50 2.08
CA HIS A 83 -3.16 12.99 2.43
C HIS A 83 -3.15 12.20 3.73
N VAL A 84 -4.26 12.19 4.43
CA VAL A 84 -4.36 11.52 5.73
C VAL A 84 -4.13 10.03 5.61
N GLY A 85 -4.64 9.43 4.53
CA GLY A 85 -4.47 8.00 4.31
C GLY A 85 -3.00 7.58 4.19
N LEU A 86 -2.14 8.43 3.64
CA LEU A 86 -0.72 8.12 3.51
C LEU A 86 -0.03 8.08 4.86
N GLY A 87 -0.33 9.04 5.73
CA GLY A 87 0.21 9.04 7.08
C GLY A 87 -0.26 7.86 7.89
N ILE A 88 -1.54 7.53 7.78
CA ILE A 88 -2.11 6.36 8.46
C ILE A 88 -1.43 5.08 7.99
N MET A 89 -1.20 4.92 6.69
CA MET A 89 -0.52 3.75 6.16
C MET A 89 0.90 3.62 6.71
N ARG A 90 1.64 4.72 6.79
CA ARG A 90 2.99 4.70 7.35
C ARG A 90 2.99 4.34 8.83
N ASP A 91 2.05 4.90 9.59
CA ASP A 91 1.94 4.57 11.01
C ASP A 91 1.66 3.10 11.22
N ARG A 92 0.76 2.53 10.43
CA ARG A 92 0.44 1.11 10.53
C ARG A 92 1.63 0.23 10.14
N ALA A 93 2.37 0.62 9.10
CA ALA A 93 3.58 -0.09 8.71
C ALA A 93 4.60 -0.10 9.84
N HIS A 94 4.77 1.04 10.52
CA HIS A 94 5.65 1.14 11.67
C HIS A 94 5.25 0.18 12.79
N GLN A 95 3.96 0.05 13.04
CA GLN A 95 3.49 -0.80 14.13
C GLN A 95 3.77 -2.28 13.92
N ILE A 96 3.93 -2.71 12.68
CA ILE A 96 4.31 -4.10 12.41
C ILE A 96 5.81 -4.26 12.16
N GLY A 97 6.58 -3.20 12.38
CA GLY A 97 8.01 -3.21 12.12
C GLY A 97 8.34 -3.25 10.64
N GLY A 98 7.41 -2.83 9.80
CA GLY A 98 7.59 -2.82 8.37
C GLY A 98 8.04 -1.47 7.84
N HIS A 99 8.18 -1.39 6.54
CA HIS A 99 8.57 -0.17 5.85
C HIS A 99 7.63 0.07 4.68
N LEU A 100 7.14 1.30 4.55
CA LEU A 100 6.25 1.68 3.45
C LEU A 100 6.95 2.67 2.52
N GLU A 101 6.94 2.35 1.24
CA GLU A 101 7.40 3.27 0.21
C GLU A 101 6.27 3.56 -0.75
N ILE A 102 6.22 4.78 -1.24
CA ILE A 102 5.24 5.19 -2.23
C ILE A 102 5.99 5.80 -3.39
N GLU A 103 5.81 5.21 -4.57
CA GLU A 103 6.42 5.68 -5.79
C GLU A 103 5.34 6.19 -6.73
N SER A 104 5.52 7.36 -7.26
CA SER A 104 4.58 7.92 -8.22
C SER A 104 5.23 9.01 -9.06
N GLU A 105 4.86 9.02 -10.32
CA GLU A 105 5.19 10.10 -11.23
C GLU A 105 3.91 10.54 -11.90
N PRO A 106 3.73 11.83 -12.18
CA PRO A 106 2.52 12.29 -12.87
C PRO A 106 2.31 11.52 -14.18
N GLY A 107 1.11 11.00 -14.35
CA GLY A 107 0.76 10.23 -15.54
C GLY A 107 1.15 8.78 -15.52
N GLU A 108 1.87 8.30 -14.50
CA GLU A 108 2.38 6.94 -14.46
C GLU A 108 1.81 6.09 -13.33
N GLY A 109 0.79 6.60 -12.65
CA GLY A 109 0.15 5.87 -11.57
C GLY A 109 0.89 5.94 -10.26
N VAL A 110 0.46 5.09 -9.33
CA VAL A 110 1.03 5.03 -7.98
C VAL A 110 1.38 3.59 -7.65
N ARG A 111 2.50 3.39 -6.99
CA ARG A 111 2.89 2.11 -6.44
C ARG A 111 3.13 2.26 -4.95
N VAL A 112 2.37 1.52 -4.16
CA VAL A 112 2.55 1.45 -2.71
C VAL A 112 3.24 0.13 -2.40
N ILE A 113 4.37 0.18 -1.71
CA ILE A 113 5.17 -1.00 -1.41
C ILE A 113 5.31 -1.11 0.10
N LEU A 114 4.74 -2.16 0.66
CA LEU A 114 4.91 -2.48 2.08
C LEU A 114 5.86 -3.66 2.20
N SER A 115 6.98 -3.44 2.88
CA SER A 115 7.94 -4.51 3.17
C SER A 115 7.79 -4.90 4.64
N PHE A 116 7.72 -6.18 4.92
CA PHE A 116 7.55 -6.66 6.29
C PHE A 116 8.16 -8.05 6.44
N ASN A 117 8.40 -8.43 7.67
CA ASN A 117 9.02 -9.71 7.98
C ASN A 117 8.01 -10.65 8.62
N GLU A 118 8.21 -11.94 8.38
CA GLU A 118 7.49 -12.96 9.09
C GLU A 118 7.84 -12.88 10.57
N LYS A 119 6.86 -13.11 11.42
CA LYS A 119 7.10 -13.08 12.86
C LYS A 119 7.48 -14.46 13.35
N ASP A 120 8.35 -14.47 14.32
CA ASP A 120 8.82 -15.69 14.96
C ASP A 120 8.04 -15.84 16.26
N TYR A 121 7.12 -16.76 16.30
CA TYR A 121 6.25 -16.98 17.48
C TYR A 121 6.59 -18.25 18.23
#